data_59d8e1f96c873812642f07390b45cb0b
#
_entry.id   59d8e1f96c873812642f07390b45cb0b
#
_cell.length_a   1.000
_cell.length_b   1.000
_cell.length_c   1.000
_cell.angle_alpha   90.00
_cell.angle_beta   90.00
_cell.angle_gamma   90.00
#
_symmetry.space_group_name_H-M   'P 1'
#
loop_
_entity.id
_entity.type
_entity.pdbx_description
1 polymer ?
#
loop_
_entity_poly.entity_id
_entity_poly.type
_entity_poly.pdbx_seq_one_letter_code
_entity_poly.pdbx_strand_id
1 'polypeptide(L)'
;MIGKPYKKTFVKNPIQGTKFTLAISSAKGGVGKSTFATNLALALKNLGCKVGILDADIYGPSLPKLFSINQKPESDGSNLKPIVKYDIQCMSIGFLTDEQTPMIWRGPMVTSTIKTFAQKVSWNNLDFIIVDMPPGTGDTQLTLSLIHI
;
A
#
# COMPACT_ATOMS: atom_id res chain seq x y z
N MET A 1 -27.87 24.12 26.81
CA MET A 1 -26.55 23.46 26.98
C MET A 1 -26.03 23.11 25.61
N ILE A 2 -25.05 23.83 25.12
CA ILE A 2 -24.41 23.52 23.82
C ILE A 2 -23.38 22.43 24.10
N GLY A 3 -23.65 21.22 23.61
CA GLY A 3 -22.74 20.08 23.76
C GLY A 3 -21.38 20.40 23.12
N LYS A 4 -20.29 20.14 23.84
CA LYS A 4 -18.92 20.28 23.33
C LYS A 4 -18.78 19.42 22.07
N PRO A 5 -18.18 19.90 20.96
CA PRO A 5 -17.96 19.12 19.77
C PRO A 5 -17.06 17.93 20.09
N TYR A 6 -17.53 16.74 19.75
CA TYR A 6 -16.80 15.48 19.90
C TYR A 6 -15.57 15.53 19.00
N LYS A 7 -14.41 15.88 19.54
CA LYS A 7 -13.14 15.73 18.82
C LYS A 7 -12.79 14.26 18.76
N LYS A 8 -13.12 13.58 17.66
CA LYS A 8 -12.52 12.30 17.34
C LYS A 8 -11.02 12.52 17.13
N THR A 9 -10.23 12.20 18.14
CA THR A 9 -8.77 12.16 17.99
C THR A 9 -8.47 10.84 17.24
N PHE A 10 -8.27 10.92 15.94
CA PHE A 10 -7.77 9.78 15.19
C PHE A 10 -6.32 9.54 15.61
N VAL A 11 -6.03 8.39 16.16
CA VAL A 11 -4.66 7.97 16.44
C VAL A 11 -3.98 7.70 15.10
N LYS A 12 -3.06 8.58 14.76
CA LYS A 12 -2.28 8.52 13.53
C LYS A 12 -1.20 7.45 13.69
N ASN A 13 -1.26 6.39 12.89
CA ASN A 13 -0.21 5.39 12.82
C ASN A 13 0.48 5.48 11.46
N PRO A 14 1.49 6.35 11.30
CA PRO A 14 2.22 6.48 10.03
C PRO A 14 2.93 5.16 9.69
N ILE A 15 3.10 4.91 8.39
CA ILE A 15 3.92 3.79 7.92
C ILE A 15 5.36 4.05 8.36
N GLN A 16 5.90 3.17 9.19
CA GLN A 16 7.25 3.33 9.72
C GLN A 16 8.30 3.24 8.62
N GLY A 17 9.37 4.02 8.75
CA GLY A 17 10.48 4.02 7.79
C GLY A 17 10.23 4.89 6.55
N THR A 18 9.16 5.72 6.53
CA THR A 18 8.87 6.67 5.45
C THR A 18 8.60 8.07 5.98
N LYS A 19 8.95 9.09 5.20
CA LYS A 19 8.66 10.50 5.52
C LYS A 19 7.28 10.92 5.04
N PHE A 20 6.93 10.54 3.80
CA PHE A 20 5.65 10.91 3.17
C PHE A 20 4.97 9.69 2.56
N THR A 21 3.66 9.65 2.70
CA THR A 21 2.81 8.60 2.11
C THR A 21 1.88 9.21 1.08
N LEU A 22 1.87 8.66 -0.14
CA LEU A 22 1.00 9.06 -1.24
C LEU A 22 0.07 7.90 -1.58
N ALA A 23 -1.24 8.08 -1.41
CA ALA A 23 -2.21 7.09 -1.82
C ALA A 23 -2.76 7.39 -3.20
N ILE A 24 -2.76 6.37 -4.06
CA ILE A 24 -3.34 6.42 -5.38
C ILE A 24 -4.63 5.61 -5.36
N SER A 25 -5.74 6.28 -5.57
CA SER A 25 -7.07 5.65 -5.58
C SER A 25 -7.83 6.01 -6.85
N SER A 26 -8.81 5.20 -7.19
CA SER A 26 -9.73 5.45 -8.30
C SER A 26 -11.12 4.96 -7.96
N ALA A 27 -12.15 5.65 -8.46
CA ALA A 27 -13.54 5.24 -8.26
C ALA A 27 -13.88 3.96 -9.05
N LYS A 28 -13.17 3.70 -10.16
CA LYS A 28 -13.40 2.55 -11.05
C LYS A 28 -12.12 1.77 -11.26
N GLY A 29 -12.26 0.45 -11.46
CA GLY A 29 -11.16 -0.40 -11.92
C GLY A 29 -10.80 -0.15 -13.39
N GLY A 30 -9.59 -0.52 -13.79
CA GLY A 30 -9.15 -0.49 -15.19
C GLY A 30 -8.83 0.88 -15.76
N VAL A 31 -8.75 1.94 -14.95
CA VAL A 31 -8.48 3.33 -15.42
C VAL A 31 -6.98 3.68 -15.45
N GLY A 32 -6.10 2.72 -15.22
CA GLY A 32 -4.65 2.95 -15.22
C GLY A 32 -4.05 3.38 -13.88
N LYS A 33 -4.77 3.20 -12.77
CA LYS A 33 -4.34 3.55 -11.41
C LYS A 33 -2.95 2.99 -11.07
N SER A 34 -2.77 1.68 -11.20
CA SER A 34 -1.51 1.00 -10.87
C SER A 34 -0.38 1.37 -11.84
N THR A 35 -0.69 1.59 -13.11
CA THR A 35 0.25 2.12 -14.09
C THR A 35 0.71 3.52 -13.68
N PHE A 36 -0.19 4.38 -13.24
CA PHE A 36 0.16 5.71 -12.72
C PHE A 36 1.03 5.60 -11.46
N ALA A 37 0.65 4.75 -10.49
CA ALA A 37 1.40 4.56 -9.25
C ALA A 37 2.84 4.12 -9.51
N THR A 38 3.05 3.14 -10.39
CA THR A 38 4.37 2.63 -10.74
C THR A 38 5.23 3.65 -11.48
N ASN A 39 4.64 4.40 -12.43
CA ASN A 39 5.37 5.45 -13.14
C ASN A 39 5.71 6.64 -12.23
N LEU A 40 4.85 7.00 -11.28
CA LEU A 40 5.14 8.01 -10.27
C LEU A 40 6.31 7.58 -9.39
N ALA A 41 6.34 6.30 -8.96
CA ALA A 41 7.45 5.76 -8.19
C ALA A 41 8.79 5.87 -8.95
N LEU A 42 8.79 5.49 -10.21
CA LEU A 42 9.98 5.59 -11.08
C LEU A 42 10.40 7.05 -11.31
N ALA A 43 9.45 7.95 -11.50
CA ALA A 43 9.72 9.37 -11.69
C ALA A 43 10.36 9.99 -10.43
N LEU A 44 9.81 9.74 -9.25
CA LEU A 44 10.37 10.22 -7.97
C LEU A 44 11.77 9.63 -7.72
N LYS A 45 11.96 8.35 -8.02
CA LYS A 45 13.28 7.71 -7.93
C LYS A 45 14.29 8.38 -8.86
N ASN A 46 13.90 8.70 -10.10
CA ASN A 46 14.77 9.38 -11.06
C ASN A 46 15.13 10.82 -10.63
N LEU A 47 14.31 11.44 -9.78
CA LEU A 47 14.60 12.72 -9.12
C LEU A 47 15.51 12.58 -7.89
N GLY A 48 16.01 11.38 -7.60
CA GLY A 48 16.92 11.11 -6.48
C GLY A 48 16.24 10.80 -5.15
N CYS A 49 14.91 10.65 -5.12
CA CYS A 49 14.19 10.28 -3.91
C CYS A 49 14.32 8.77 -3.61
N LYS A 50 14.34 8.43 -2.34
CA LYS A 50 14.21 7.04 -1.87
C LYS A 50 12.73 6.67 -1.84
N VAL A 51 12.33 5.72 -2.68
CA VAL A 51 10.90 5.43 -2.92
C VAL A 51 10.56 3.99 -2.59
N GLY A 52 9.41 3.81 -1.95
CA GLY A 52 8.72 2.53 -1.80
C GLY A 52 7.39 2.52 -2.56
N ILE A 53 6.96 1.34 -2.96
CA ILE A 53 5.62 1.12 -3.52
C ILE A 53 4.96 -0.07 -2.82
N LEU A 54 3.75 0.15 -2.33
CA LEU A 54 2.89 -0.85 -1.71
C LEU A 54 1.66 -1.05 -2.58
N ASP A 55 1.59 -2.19 -3.24
CA ASP A 55 0.39 -2.61 -3.97
C ASP A 55 -0.58 -3.31 -3.01
N ALA A 56 -1.60 -2.57 -2.62
CA ALA A 56 -2.64 -3.00 -1.70
C ALA A 56 -3.94 -3.40 -2.42
N ASP A 57 -3.93 -3.49 -3.76
CA ASP A 57 -5.09 -3.91 -4.55
C ASP A 57 -5.26 -5.44 -4.48
N ILE A 58 -6.02 -5.89 -3.49
CA ILE A 58 -6.28 -7.31 -3.26
C ILE A 58 -7.14 -7.97 -4.34
N TYR A 59 -7.86 -7.19 -5.14
CA TYR A 59 -8.73 -7.70 -6.20
C TYR A 59 -8.00 -7.90 -7.52
N GLY A 60 -6.87 -7.21 -7.70
CA GLY A 60 -6.09 -7.29 -8.92
C GLY A 60 -4.66 -6.77 -8.73
N PRO A 61 -3.84 -7.45 -7.90
CA PRO A 61 -2.49 -7.00 -7.66
C PRO A 61 -1.71 -6.99 -8.98
N SER A 62 -1.15 -5.86 -9.32
CA SER A 62 -0.53 -5.64 -10.63
C SER A 62 0.98 -5.37 -10.57
N LEU A 63 1.50 -4.96 -9.40
CA LEU A 63 2.92 -4.66 -9.23
C LEU A 63 3.85 -5.83 -9.60
N PRO A 64 3.54 -7.10 -9.24
CA PRO A 64 4.37 -8.23 -9.65
C PRO A 64 4.57 -8.32 -11.16
N LYS A 65 3.49 -8.11 -11.92
CA LYS A 65 3.51 -8.13 -13.40
C LYS A 65 4.20 -6.89 -13.97
N LEU A 66 3.89 -5.70 -13.47
CA LEU A 66 4.44 -4.43 -13.97
C LEU A 66 5.95 -4.34 -13.77
N PHE A 67 6.47 -4.87 -12.66
CA PHE A 67 7.89 -4.86 -12.34
C PHE A 67 8.61 -6.17 -12.66
N SER A 68 7.91 -7.16 -13.22
CA SER A 68 8.45 -8.50 -13.50
C SER A 68 9.14 -9.12 -12.29
N ILE A 69 8.44 -9.10 -11.14
CA ILE A 69 8.90 -9.66 -9.88
C ILE A 69 8.22 -11.03 -9.68
N ASN A 70 9.00 -12.11 -9.70
CA ASN A 70 8.51 -13.48 -9.56
C ASN A 70 8.91 -14.12 -8.22
N GLN A 71 9.67 -13.41 -7.39
CA GLN A 71 10.12 -13.90 -6.08
C GLN A 71 9.14 -13.51 -4.97
N LYS A 72 9.10 -14.33 -3.91
CA LYS A 72 8.36 -14.01 -2.68
C LYS A 72 9.24 -13.17 -1.75
N PRO A 73 8.66 -12.26 -0.94
CA PRO A 73 9.42 -11.50 0.04
C PRO A 73 9.93 -12.43 1.16
N GLU A 74 11.11 -12.13 1.65
CA GLU A 74 11.65 -12.80 2.84
C GLU A 74 10.98 -12.26 4.12
N SER A 75 10.92 -13.12 5.15
CA SER A 75 10.47 -12.74 6.49
C SER A 75 11.63 -12.85 7.47
N ASP A 76 11.75 -11.89 8.38
CA ASP A 76 12.67 -11.94 9.51
C ASP A 76 12.00 -12.46 10.81
N GLY A 77 10.92 -13.21 10.66
CA GLY A 77 10.12 -13.81 11.73
C GLY A 77 8.86 -13.02 12.06
N SER A 78 8.92 -11.70 12.16
CA SER A 78 7.76 -10.85 12.46
C SER A 78 7.39 -9.88 11.33
N ASN A 79 8.36 -9.47 10.53
CA ASN A 79 8.19 -8.50 9.46
C ASN A 79 8.61 -9.06 8.10
N LEU A 80 8.03 -8.50 7.04
CA LEU A 80 8.37 -8.80 5.66
C LEU A 80 9.42 -7.81 5.15
N LYS A 81 10.44 -8.32 4.49
CA LYS A 81 11.42 -7.47 3.81
C LYS A 81 10.90 -7.08 2.44
N PRO A 82 10.88 -5.79 2.09
CA PRO A 82 10.48 -5.38 0.75
C PRO A 82 11.49 -5.90 -0.29
N ILE A 83 10.96 -6.25 -1.47
CA ILE A 83 11.79 -6.64 -2.61
C ILE A 83 12.31 -5.37 -3.27
N VAL A 84 13.61 -5.29 -3.53
CA VAL A 84 14.18 -4.13 -4.23
C VAL A 84 14.25 -4.41 -5.72
N LYS A 85 13.57 -3.58 -6.51
CA LYS A 85 13.58 -3.60 -7.97
C LYS A 85 13.67 -2.18 -8.51
N TYR A 86 14.56 -1.92 -9.47
CA TYR A 86 14.84 -0.59 -10.02
C TYR A 86 15.17 0.46 -8.94
N ASP A 87 15.86 0.05 -7.87
CA ASP A 87 16.15 0.86 -6.66
C ASP A 87 14.89 1.37 -5.94
N ILE A 88 13.75 0.71 -6.11
CA ILE A 88 12.50 0.96 -5.41
C ILE A 88 12.22 -0.22 -4.48
N GLN A 89 11.84 0.07 -3.24
CA GLN A 89 11.39 -0.96 -2.30
C GLN A 89 9.94 -1.34 -2.64
N CYS A 90 9.71 -2.59 -3.01
CA CYS A 90 8.45 -3.07 -3.54
C CYS A 90 7.80 -4.08 -2.59
N MET A 91 6.52 -3.91 -2.32
CA MET A 91 5.70 -4.89 -1.64
C MET A 91 4.32 -4.95 -2.31
N SER A 92 3.82 -6.15 -2.52
CA SER A 92 2.49 -6.39 -3.06
C SER A 92 1.80 -7.50 -2.31
N ILE A 93 0.51 -7.35 -2.10
CA ILE A 93 -0.32 -8.42 -1.57
C ILE A 93 -0.31 -9.63 -2.51
N GLY A 94 -0.08 -9.40 -3.80
CA GLY A 94 0.07 -10.44 -4.81
C GLY A 94 1.29 -11.36 -4.58
N PHE A 95 2.28 -10.95 -3.80
CA PHE A 95 3.40 -11.83 -3.42
C PHE A 95 3.01 -12.88 -2.38
N LEU A 96 1.93 -12.65 -1.64
CA LEU A 96 1.48 -13.50 -0.52
C LEU A 96 0.27 -14.37 -0.89
N THR A 97 -0.41 -14.04 -1.98
CA THR A 97 -1.54 -14.81 -2.48
C THR A 97 -1.07 -15.87 -3.47
N ASP A 98 -1.40 -17.13 -3.24
CA ASP A 98 -1.24 -18.16 -4.26
C ASP A 98 -2.38 -18.01 -5.27
N GLU A 99 -2.06 -17.94 -6.56
CA GLU A 99 -3.04 -17.82 -7.65
C GLU A 99 -4.10 -18.94 -7.66
N GLN A 100 -3.84 -20.04 -6.94
CA GLN A 100 -4.69 -21.22 -6.90
C GLN A 100 -5.70 -21.25 -5.75
N THR A 101 -5.63 -20.31 -4.81
CA THR A 101 -6.57 -20.29 -3.67
C THR A 101 -7.41 -19.03 -3.72
N PRO A 102 -8.64 -19.08 -4.24
CA PRO A 102 -9.54 -17.93 -4.22
C PRO A 102 -9.91 -17.59 -2.77
N MET A 103 -9.38 -16.50 -2.24
CA MET A 103 -9.81 -15.96 -0.96
C MET A 103 -11.02 -15.06 -1.16
N ILE A 104 -12.08 -15.30 -0.37
CA ILE A 104 -13.24 -14.41 -0.36
C ILE A 104 -12.92 -13.23 0.56
N TRP A 105 -12.60 -12.08 -0.03
CA TRP A 105 -12.33 -10.86 0.70
C TRP A 105 -13.63 -10.12 1.04
N ARG A 106 -13.87 -9.89 2.33
CA ARG A 106 -14.95 -9.02 2.81
C ARG A 106 -14.39 -7.68 3.24
N GLY A 107 -15.14 -6.57 3.07
CA GLY A 107 -14.70 -5.21 3.32
C GLY A 107 -13.88 -4.99 4.61
N PRO A 108 -14.35 -5.41 5.80
CA PRO A 108 -13.59 -5.26 7.05
C PRO A 108 -12.26 -6.03 7.06
N MET A 109 -12.19 -7.19 6.38
CA MET A 109 -10.95 -7.97 6.24
C MET A 109 -9.95 -7.26 5.34
N VAL A 110 -10.41 -6.62 4.26
CA VAL A 110 -9.59 -5.84 3.34
C VAL A 110 -8.87 -4.72 4.10
N THR A 111 -9.61 -3.92 4.84
CA THR A 111 -9.08 -2.80 5.64
C THR A 111 -8.05 -3.28 6.66
N SER A 112 -8.36 -4.34 7.40
CA SER A 112 -7.47 -4.93 8.39
C SER A 112 -6.19 -5.47 7.75
N THR A 113 -6.30 -6.14 6.61
CA THR A 113 -5.17 -6.71 5.88
C THR A 113 -4.25 -5.63 5.35
N ILE A 114 -4.78 -4.59 4.71
CA ILE A 114 -3.99 -3.47 4.19
C ILE A 114 -3.24 -2.78 5.34
N LYS A 115 -3.91 -2.54 6.47
CA LYS A 115 -3.29 -1.92 7.65
C LYS A 115 -2.17 -2.79 8.21
N THR A 116 -2.42 -4.07 8.41
CA THR A 116 -1.43 -5.03 8.90
C THR A 116 -0.23 -5.11 7.94
N PHE A 117 -0.52 -5.15 6.66
CA PHE A 117 0.48 -5.23 5.60
C PHE A 117 1.37 -4.00 5.56
N ALA A 118 0.78 -2.81 5.63
CA ALA A 118 1.52 -1.55 5.69
C ALA A 118 2.44 -1.45 6.93
N GLN A 119 2.03 -2.04 8.06
CA GLN A 119 2.77 -2.00 9.32
C GLN A 119 3.82 -3.12 9.45
N LYS A 120 3.63 -4.26 8.79
CA LYS A 120 4.53 -5.43 8.89
C LYS A 120 5.63 -5.47 7.83
N VAL A 121 5.76 -4.44 7.02
CA VAL A 121 6.86 -4.34 6.07
C VAL A 121 7.96 -3.47 6.66
N SER A 122 9.18 -3.99 6.67
CA SER A 122 10.37 -3.27 7.14
C SER A 122 10.88 -2.30 6.08
N TRP A 123 10.16 -1.19 5.90
CA TRP A 123 10.59 -0.12 5.01
C TRP A 123 11.86 0.55 5.55
N ASN A 124 12.80 0.86 4.69
CA ASN A 124 14.08 1.43 5.10
C ASN A 124 14.31 2.82 4.53
N ASN A 125 14.17 3.82 5.39
CA ASN A 125 14.57 5.21 5.15
C ASN A 125 14.05 5.78 3.81
N LEU A 126 12.73 5.67 3.59
CA LEU A 126 12.08 6.19 2.40
C LEU A 126 11.75 7.68 2.53
N ASP A 127 11.91 8.43 1.43
CA ASP A 127 11.34 9.77 1.32
C ASP A 127 9.84 9.67 1.03
N PHE A 128 9.46 8.79 0.11
CA PHE A 128 8.07 8.56 -0.27
C PHE A 128 7.71 7.08 -0.28
N ILE A 129 6.52 6.76 0.20
CA ILE A 129 5.86 5.50 -0.10
C ILE A 129 4.59 5.78 -0.90
N ILE A 130 4.45 5.09 -2.03
CA ILE A 130 3.27 5.15 -2.87
C ILE A 130 2.42 3.94 -2.55
N VAL A 131 1.17 4.16 -2.17
CA VAL A 131 0.22 3.09 -1.86
C VAL A 131 -0.80 3.03 -2.99
N ASP A 132 -0.74 1.94 -3.76
CA ASP A 132 -1.73 1.64 -4.80
C ASP A 132 -2.93 0.94 -4.17
N MET A 133 -4.03 1.69 -4.04
CA MET A 133 -5.22 1.28 -3.31
C MET A 133 -6.17 0.44 -4.17
N PRO A 134 -7.01 -0.42 -3.56
CA PRO A 134 -8.11 -1.03 -4.30
C PRO A 134 -9.02 0.02 -4.94
N PRO A 135 -9.64 -0.29 -6.09
CA PRO A 135 -10.64 0.60 -6.68
C PRO A 135 -11.90 0.64 -5.80
N GLY A 136 -12.61 1.76 -5.85
CA GLY A 136 -13.87 1.94 -5.14
C GLY A 136 -13.94 3.21 -4.30
N THR A 137 -15.14 3.48 -3.79
CA THR A 137 -15.48 4.60 -2.90
C THR A 137 -16.04 4.05 -1.59
N GLY A 138 -15.75 4.64 -0.46
CA GLY A 138 -16.30 4.22 0.83
C GLY A 138 -15.27 3.59 1.76
N ASP A 139 -15.30 2.28 1.97
CA ASP A 139 -14.43 1.60 2.95
C ASP A 139 -12.94 1.80 2.67
N THR A 140 -12.56 1.97 1.41
CA THR A 140 -11.18 2.25 0.99
C THR A 140 -10.71 3.62 1.49
N GLN A 141 -11.58 4.64 1.45
CA GLN A 141 -11.26 5.97 1.97
C GLN A 141 -11.18 5.99 3.50
N LEU A 142 -11.99 5.17 4.18
CA LEU A 142 -11.87 4.98 5.63
C LEU A 142 -10.53 4.32 5.99
N THR A 143 -10.06 3.40 5.16
CA THR A 143 -8.74 2.76 5.33
C THR A 143 -7.61 3.80 5.22
N LEU A 144 -7.70 4.73 4.28
CA LEU A 144 -6.75 5.84 4.12
C LEU A 144 -6.68 6.73 5.37
N SER A 145 -7.83 7.06 5.95
CA SER A 145 -7.88 7.84 7.18
C SER A 145 -7.27 7.13 8.40
N LEU A 146 -7.24 5.79 8.39
CA LEU A 146 -6.66 4.96 9.44
C LEU A 146 -5.15 4.74 9.30
N ILE A 147 -4.63 4.70 8.07
CA ILE A 147 -3.19 4.59 7.78
C ILE A 147 -2.53 5.97 7.86
N HIS A 148 -3.32 7.02 7.95
CA HIS A 148 -2.88 8.39 8.06
C HIS A 148 -2.05 8.89 6.89
N ILE A 149 -2.77 8.96 5.82
CA ILE A 149 -2.37 9.67 4.60
C ILE A 149 -3.14 10.97 4.54
#